data_8a196e2cfbca9e8b62af4b043c571a67
#
_entry.id   8a196e2cfbca9e8b62af4b043c571a67
#
_cell.length_a   1.000
_cell.length_b   1.000
_cell.length_c   1.000
_cell.angle_alpha   90.00
_cell.angle_beta   90.00
_cell.angle_gamma   90.00
#
_symmetry.space_group_name_H-M   'P 1'
#
loop_
_entity.id
_entity.type
_entity.pdbx_description
1 polymer ?
#
loop_
_entity_poly.entity_id
_entity_poly.type
_entity_poly.pdbx_seq_one_letter_code
_entity_poly.pdbx_strand_id
1 'polypeptide(L)'
;QQWGFGYGLSYTSYQYSNLKVSQSDFRHGDIIKVSVDVKNTGKVAGKESVLLFSSDLISSMVPDGRRLRAFDKIELQPGETKTVTFNLNADDLAFVGYDGKWVLEEGDFKLMIADQSTDIYCTATYQWPTANR
;
A
#
# COMPACT_ATOMS: atom_id res chain seq x y z
N GLN A 1 -3.35 -17.19 6.22
CA GLN A 1 -4.55 -16.69 6.14
C GLN A 1 -4.95 -16.32 4.80
N GLN A 2 -6.14 -16.26 4.70
CA GLN A 2 -6.70 -15.99 3.56
C GLN A 2 -7.23 -14.65 3.43
N TRP A 3 -7.16 -14.10 2.33
CA TRP A 3 -7.85 -12.91 1.98
C TRP A 3 -9.30 -13.22 1.90
N GLY A 4 -10.13 -12.38 2.27
CA GLY A 4 -11.53 -12.64 2.33
C GLY A 4 -12.26 -12.54 1.02
N PHE A 5 -11.57 -12.47 -0.11
CA PHE A 5 -12.27 -12.29 -1.36
C PHE A 5 -11.56 -12.95 -2.49
N GLY A 6 -12.30 -13.41 -3.43
CA GLY A 6 -11.81 -14.01 -4.66
C GLY A 6 -11.22 -15.39 -4.54
N TYR A 7 -11.00 -15.89 -3.36
CA TYR A 7 -10.30 -17.11 -3.21
C TYR A 7 -11.25 -18.23 -3.48
N GLY A 8 -12.04 -18.66 -3.38
CA GLY A 8 -12.85 -19.82 -3.71
C GLY A 8 -13.14 -19.97 -5.18
N LEU A 9 -12.84 -18.95 -5.96
CA LEU A 9 -13.14 -18.97 -7.37
C LEU A 9 -11.94 -19.25 -8.24
N SER A 10 -10.78 -19.36 -7.62
CA SER A 10 -9.54 -19.58 -8.35
C SER A 10 -8.96 -20.92 -7.99
N TYR A 11 -8.46 -21.62 -8.97
CA TYR A 11 -7.79 -22.89 -8.76
C TYR A 11 -6.28 -22.73 -8.85
N THR A 12 -5.81 -21.51 -8.71
CA THR A 12 -4.39 -21.24 -8.73
C THR A 12 -4.03 -20.45 -7.48
N SER A 13 -2.76 -20.38 -7.15
CA SER A 13 -2.28 -19.69 -5.98
C SER A 13 -1.16 -18.75 -6.35
N TYR A 14 -0.91 -17.77 -5.51
CA TYR A 14 0.06 -16.72 -5.77
C TYR A 14 0.97 -16.55 -4.57
N GLN A 15 2.24 -16.28 -4.84
CA GLN A 15 3.21 -16.00 -3.82
C GLN A 15 3.73 -14.59 -4.00
N TYR A 16 3.70 -13.81 -2.93
CA TYR A 16 4.21 -12.43 -2.93
C TYR A 16 5.55 -12.41 -2.23
N SER A 17 6.49 -11.65 -2.78
CA SER A 17 7.82 -11.54 -2.22
C SER A 17 8.47 -10.22 -2.61
N ASN A 18 9.57 -9.89 -1.93
CA ASN A 18 10.41 -8.74 -2.28
C ASN A 18 9.66 -7.42 -2.31
N LEU A 19 8.84 -7.17 -1.30
CA LEU A 19 8.22 -5.86 -1.14
C LEU A 19 9.31 -4.84 -0.87
N LYS A 20 9.38 -3.82 -1.72
CA LYS A 20 10.41 -2.78 -1.65
C LYS A 20 9.80 -1.41 -1.81
N VAL A 21 10.43 -0.44 -1.18
CA VAL A 21 10.06 0.96 -1.34
C VAL A 21 11.28 1.73 -1.82
N SER A 22 11.04 2.78 -2.60
CA SER A 22 12.13 3.60 -3.13
C SER A 22 12.84 4.37 -2.02
N GLN A 23 12.16 4.62 -0.93
CA GLN A 23 12.71 5.35 0.21
C GLN A 23 11.95 4.97 1.46
N SER A 24 12.65 4.91 2.58
CA SER A 24 12.01 4.62 3.86
C SER A 24 11.55 5.88 4.56
N ASP A 25 12.20 7.01 4.33
CA ASP A 25 11.82 8.30 4.89
C ASP A 25 11.18 9.14 3.80
N PHE A 26 10.14 9.85 4.16
CA PHE A 26 9.44 10.69 3.18
C PHE A 26 8.84 11.90 3.87
N ARG A 27 8.37 12.82 3.05
CA ARG A 27 7.68 14.02 3.52
C ARG A 27 6.70 14.49 2.46
N HIS A 28 5.96 15.54 2.80
CA HIS A 28 5.01 16.16 1.89
C HIS A 28 5.64 16.39 0.51
N GLY A 29 4.92 16.02 -0.51
CA GLY A 29 5.34 16.22 -1.90
C GLY A 29 6.11 15.06 -2.50
N ASP A 30 6.53 14.10 -1.70
CA ASP A 30 7.28 12.95 -2.21
C ASP A 30 6.39 11.94 -2.90
N ILE A 31 6.98 11.23 -3.85
CA ILE A 31 6.36 10.07 -4.47
C ILE A 31 7.18 8.85 -4.06
N ILE A 32 6.52 7.90 -3.45
CA ILE A 32 7.15 6.68 -2.98
C ILE A 32 6.81 5.56 -3.95
N LYS A 33 7.82 4.94 -4.54
CA LYS A 33 7.59 3.78 -5.40
C LYS A 33 7.57 2.54 -4.53
N VAL A 34 6.51 1.76 -4.65
CA VAL A 34 6.31 0.54 -3.88
C VAL A 34 6.21 -0.60 -4.87
N SER A 35 7.06 -1.59 -4.74
CA SER A 35 7.06 -2.72 -5.68
C SER A 35 7.02 -4.04 -4.94
N VAL A 36 6.47 -5.05 -5.60
CA VAL A 36 6.38 -6.39 -5.05
C VAL A 36 6.43 -7.37 -6.21
N ASP A 37 6.99 -8.54 -5.97
CA ASP A 37 6.99 -9.63 -6.95
C ASP A 37 5.84 -10.56 -6.66
N VAL A 38 5.11 -10.93 -7.71
CA VAL A 38 3.98 -11.84 -7.60
C VAL A 38 4.22 -13.00 -8.53
N LYS A 39 4.18 -14.20 -7.99
CA LYS A 39 4.40 -15.43 -8.75
C LYS A 39 3.15 -16.30 -8.69
N ASN A 40 2.76 -16.84 -9.84
CA ASN A 40 1.71 -17.83 -9.89
C ASN A 40 2.34 -19.20 -9.57
N THR A 41 2.02 -19.73 -8.41
CA THR A 41 2.57 -21.00 -7.95
C THR A 41 1.62 -22.15 -8.25
N GLY A 42 0.49 -21.88 -8.90
CA GLY A 42 -0.48 -22.89 -9.25
C GLY A 42 -0.19 -23.51 -10.59
N LYS A 43 -1.13 -24.31 -11.05
CA LYS A 43 -0.98 -25.08 -12.28
C LYS A 43 -1.76 -24.51 -13.45
N VAL A 44 -2.55 -23.49 -13.23
CA VAL A 44 -3.33 -22.85 -14.27
C VAL A 44 -3.08 -21.36 -14.27
N ALA A 45 -3.27 -20.74 -15.42
CA ALA A 45 -3.18 -19.31 -15.52
C ALA A 45 -4.31 -18.66 -14.74
N GLY A 46 -4.07 -17.48 -14.22
CA GLY A 46 -5.10 -16.77 -13.48
C GLY A 46 -4.82 -15.30 -13.42
N LYS A 47 -5.84 -14.56 -12.94
CA LYS A 47 -5.75 -13.12 -12.72
C LYS A 47 -5.74 -12.85 -11.24
N GLU A 48 -4.92 -11.90 -10.85
CA GLU A 48 -4.77 -11.54 -9.44
C GLU A 48 -4.89 -10.04 -9.29
N SER A 49 -5.62 -9.61 -8.26
CA SER A 49 -5.67 -8.20 -7.89
C SER A 49 -4.62 -7.95 -6.83
N VAL A 50 -3.66 -7.12 -7.15
CA VAL A 50 -2.60 -6.74 -6.22
C VAL A 50 -3.04 -5.47 -5.53
N LEU A 51 -3.19 -5.52 -4.21
CA LEU A 51 -3.78 -4.43 -3.43
C LEU A 51 -2.73 -3.85 -2.49
N LEU A 52 -2.54 -2.54 -2.56
CA LEU A 52 -1.64 -1.82 -1.67
C LEU A 52 -2.46 -1.14 -0.59
N PHE A 53 -2.20 -1.49 0.66
CA PHE A 53 -2.83 -0.89 1.82
C PHE A 53 -1.82 -0.08 2.62
N SER A 54 -2.31 0.89 3.35
CA SER A 54 -1.49 1.62 4.31
C SER A 54 -2.20 1.67 5.66
N SER A 55 -1.41 1.80 6.71
CA SER A 55 -1.92 1.98 8.06
C SER A 55 -1.04 2.99 8.77
N ASP A 56 -1.67 3.96 9.43
CA ASP A 56 -0.96 4.97 10.20
C ASP A 56 -0.74 4.41 11.61
N LEU A 57 0.51 4.20 11.97
CA LEU A 57 0.85 3.55 13.24
C LEU A 57 0.75 4.52 14.42
N ILE A 58 0.90 5.82 14.17
CA ILE A 58 0.83 6.83 15.21
C ILE A 58 -0.04 7.97 14.73
N SER A 59 -1.32 7.90 14.98
CA SER A 59 -2.23 8.95 14.56
C SER A 59 -2.84 9.62 15.77
N SER A 60 -2.92 10.94 15.73
CA SER A 60 -3.56 11.69 16.79
C SER A 60 -5.08 11.71 16.64
N MET A 61 -5.58 11.38 15.46
CA MET A 61 -6.98 11.53 15.15
C MET A 61 -7.68 10.25 14.80
N VAL A 62 -7.06 9.43 14.02
CA VAL A 62 -7.70 8.30 13.37
C VAL A 62 -7.19 7.02 13.98
N PRO A 63 -8.07 6.14 14.41
CA PRO A 63 -7.61 4.83 14.89
C PRO A 63 -6.82 4.12 13.81
N ASP A 64 -5.90 3.31 14.25
CA ASP A 64 -5.14 2.49 13.35
C ASP A 64 -6.07 1.66 12.49
N GLY A 65 -5.98 1.79 11.22
CA GLY A 65 -6.84 1.07 10.30
C GLY A 65 -6.18 0.97 8.95
N ARG A 66 -6.53 -0.10 8.26
CA ARG A 66 -5.98 -0.37 6.95
C ARG A 66 -6.80 0.34 5.88
N ARG A 67 -6.15 1.05 5.00
CA ARG A 67 -6.82 1.75 3.90
C ARG A 67 -6.22 1.34 2.58
N LEU A 68 -7.08 1.03 1.62
CA LEU A 68 -6.64 0.70 0.27
C LEU A 68 -6.14 1.97 -0.42
N ARG A 69 -4.92 1.94 -0.93
CA ARG A 69 -4.30 3.08 -1.59
C ARG A 69 -4.19 2.93 -3.07
N ALA A 70 -3.98 1.71 -3.55
CA ALA A 70 -3.83 1.46 -4.98
C ALA A 70 -4.10 0.00 -5.26
N PHE A 71 -4.40 -0.31 -6.50
CA PHE A 71 -4.52 -1.70 -6.91
C PHE A 71 -4.11 -1.84 -8.36
N ASP A 72 -3.74 -3.06 -8.73
CA ASP A 72 -3.44 -3.41 -10.10
C ASP A 72 -3.87 -4.84 -10.33
N LYS A 73 -4.47 -5.11 -11.47
CA LYS A 73 -4.91 -6.45 -11.81
C LYS A 73 -3.96 -7.01 -12.85
N ILE A 74 -3.39 -8.15 -12.57
CA ILE A 74 -2.40 -8.77 -13.45
C ILE A 74 -2.82 -10.18 -13.80
N GLU A 75 -2.33 -10.66 -14.91
CA GLU A 75 -2.55 -12.03 -15.34
C GLU A 75 -1.20 -12.75 -15.37
N LEU A 76 -1.16 -13.94 -14.81
CA LEU A 76 0.07 -14.71 -14.69
C LEU A 76 -0.17 -16.14 -15.19
N GLN A 77 0.75 -16.61 -16.01
CA GLN A 77 0.80 -18.00 -16.40
C GLN A 77 1.40 -18.83 -15.26
N PRO A 78 1.18 -20.14 -15.25
CA PRO A 78 1.78 -20.99 -14.19
C PRO A 78 3.29 -20.79 -14.15
N GLY A 79 3.83 -20.52 -12.97
CA GLY A 79 5.25 -20.32 -12.76
C GLY A 79 5.75 -18.94 -13.14
N GLU A 80 4.90 -18.08 -13.68
CA GLU A 80 5.32 -16.75 -14.09
C GLU A 80 5.40 -15.82 -12.88
N THR A 81 6.40 -14.93 -12.89
CA THR A 81 6.56 -13.90 -11.87
C THR A 81 6.52 -12.54 -12.55
N LYS A 82 5.76 -11.62 -11.98
CA LYS A 82 5.75 -10.23 -12.43
C LYS A 82 6.03 -9.32 -11.26
N THR A 83 6.74 -8.22 -11.54
CA THR A 83 6.94 -7.17 -10.55
C THR A 83 5.88 -6.10 -10.77
N VAL A 84 5.12 -5.80 -9.73
CA VAL A 84 4.11 -4.76 -9.75
C VAL A 84 4.64 -3.56 -9.01
N THR A 85 4.56 -2.39 -9.61
CA THR A 85 5.04 -1.15 -9.00
C THR A 85 3.91 -0.15 -8.90
N PHE A 86 3.76 0.44 -7.72
CA PHE A 86 2.81 1.51 -7.47
C PHE A 86 3.56 2.79 -7.17
N ASN A 87 3.00 3.91 -7.61
CA ASN A 87 3.51 5.23 -7.23
C ASN A 87 2.56 5.79 -6.18
N LEU A 88 3.01 5.84 -4.94
CA LEU A 88 2.22 6.34 -3.84
C LEU A 88 2.60 7.79 -3.56
N ASN A 89 1.64 8.67 -3.69
CA ASN A 89 1.86 10.07 -3.36
C ASN A 89 1.80 10.21 -1.84
N ALA A 90 2.84 10.78 -1.26
CA ALA A 90 2.89 10.93 0.20
C ALA A 90 1.69 11.70 0.74
N ASP A 91 1.19 12.65 -0.03
CA ASP A 91 0.04 13.46 0.39
C ASP A 91 -1.24 12.63 0.52
N ASP A 92 -1.31 11.47 -0.10
CA ASP A 92 -2.46 10.58 0.05
C ASP A 92 -2.52 9.95 1.43
N LEU A 93 -1.46 10.06 2.22
CA LEU A 93 -1.43 9.56 3.60
C LEU A 93 -1.91 10.62 4.60
N ALA A 94 -2.30 11.79 4.12
CA ALA A 94 -2.80 12.86 4.97
C ALA A 94 -4.24 12.57 5.41
N PHE A 95 -4.66 13.24 6.46
CA PHE A 95 -6.03 13.13 6.95
C PHE A 95 -6.50 14.52 7.40
N VAL A 96 -7.81 14.62 7.67
CA VAL A 96 -8.40 15.90 8.09
C VAL A 96 -8.34 15.99 9.61
N GLY A 97 -7.72 17.06 10.10
CA GLY A 97 -7.60 17.29 11.53
C GLY A 97 -8.84 17.92 12.14
N TYR A 98 -8.76 18.22 13.44
CA TYR A 98 -9.89 18.79 14.17
C TYR A 98 -10.30 20.17 13.66
N ASP A 99 -9.36 20.90 13.08
CA ASP A 99 -9.62 22.21 12.54
C ASP A 99 -10.20 22.19 11.12
N GLY A 100 -10.48 21.00 10.60
CA GLY A 100 -11.01 20.83 9.25
C GLY A 100 -9.98 20.94 8.16
N LYS A 101 -8.72 21.05 8.51
CA LYS A 101 -7.64 21.15 7.52
C LYS A 101 -6.91 19.84 7.37
N TRP A 102 -6.36 19.63 6.18
CA TRP A 102 -5.58 18.43 5.92
C TRP A 102 -4.23 18.51 6.60
N VAL A 103 -3.76 17.38 7.10
CA VAL A 103 -2.45 17.29 7.75
C VAL A 103 -1.82 15.95 7.41
N LEU A 104 -0.52 15.98 7.07
CA LEU A 104 0.31 14.81 6.94
C LEU A 104 1.19 14.79 8.18
N GLU A 105 0.95 13.84 9.07
CA GLU A 105 1.55 13.85 10.39
C GLU A 105 2.85 13.08 10.42
N GLU A 106 3.85 13.63 11.08
CA GLU A 106 5.11 12.95 11.30
C GLU A 106 4.88 11.64 12.04
N GLY A 107 5.57 10.59 11.64
CA GLY A 107 5.46 9.30 12.29
C GLY A 107 5.56 8.14 11.32
N ASP A 108 5.34 6.96 11.84
CA ASP A 108 5.48 5.72 11.09
C ASP A 108 4.19 5.34 10.38
N PHE A 109 4.33 4.86 9.16
CA PHE A 109 3.24 4.28 8.40
C PHE A 109 3.67 2.88 7.97
N LYS A 110 2.72 1.98 7.92
CA LYS A 110 2.97 0.63 7.42
C LYS A 110 2.32 0.48 6.05
N LEU A 111 3.08 -0.05 5.10
CA LEU A 111 2.56 -0.41 3.79
C LEU A 111 2.45 -1.92 3.71
N MET A 112 1.34 -2.40 3.15
CA MET A 112 1.05 -3.84 3.12
C MET A 112 0.55 -4.24 1.75
N ILE A 113 1.11 -5.33 1.24
CA ILE A 113 0.61 -6.00 0.05
C ILE A 113 0.58 -7.49 0.37
N ALA A 114 -0.61 -8.07 0.42
CA ALA A 114 -0.81 -9.48 0.78
C ALA A 114 -0.18 -9.75 2.16
N ASP A 115 0.73 -10.71 2.23
CA ASP A 115 1.40 -11.07 3.47
C ASP A 115 2.71 -10.31 3.67
N GLN A 116 3.01 -9.36 2.79
CA GLN A 116 4.23 -8.56 2.87
C GLN A 116 3.93 -7.21 3.49
N SER A 117 4.85 -6.70 4.27
CA SER A 117 4.70 -5.36 4.83
C SER A 117 6.06 -4.69 4.99
N THR A 118 6.04 -3.37 5.00
CA THR A 118 7.24 -2.57 5.27
C THR A 118 6.79 -1.26 5.91
N ASP A 119 7.69 -0.69 6.70
CA ASP A 119 7.39 0.57 7.37
C ASP A 119 8.10 1.70 6.64
N ILE A 120 7.42 2.84 6.58
CA ILE A 120 8.01 4.10 6.09
C ILE A 120 7.77 5.16 7.15
N TYR A 121 8.60 6.20 7.15
CA TYR A 121 8.57 7.21 8.19
C TYR A 121 8.41 8.59 7.57
N CYS A 122 7.38 9.30 8.02
CA CYS A 122 7.18 10.69 7.63
C CYS A 122 8.03 11.56 8.55
N THR A 123 8.97 12.31 7.97
CA THR A 123 10.00 13.01 8.74
C THR A 123 9.54 14.36 9.28
N ALA A 124 8.45 14.91 8.76
CA ALA A 124 7.97 16.20 9.22
C ALA A 124 6.48 16.33 8.98
N THR A 125 5.80 16.94 9.94
CA THR A 125 4.38 17.21 9.81
C THR A 125 4.19 18.37 8.84
N TYR A 126 3.25 18.22 7.92
CA TYR A 126 2.87 19.28 7.01
C TYR A 126 1.36 19.51 7.12
N GLN A 127 0.95 20.74 7.30
CA GLN A 127 -0.46 21.08 7.38
C GLN A 127 -0.80 22.03 6.24
N TRP A 128 -1.85 21.69 5.49
CA TRP A 128 -2.31 22.54 4.39
C TRP A 128 -2.98 23.78 4.97
N PRO A 129 -2.78 24.93 4.35
CA PRO A 129 -3.29 26.18 4.92
C PRO A 129 -4.81 26.35 4.82
N THR A 130 -5.45 25.54 3.98
CA THR A 130 -6.90 25.61 3.80
C THR A 130 -7.48 24.20 3.93
N ALA A 131 -8.81 24.10 3.87
CA ALA A 131 -9.48 22.81 3.91
C ALA A 131 -9.30 22.04 2.61
N ASN A 132 -8.83 22.69 1.56
CA ASN A 132 -8.60 22.03 0.29
C ASN A 132 -7.14 21.63 0.15
N ARG A 133 -6.92 20.48 -0.38
CA ARG A 133 -5.60 19.93 -0.56
C ARG A 133 -5.18 19.93 -2.03
#